data_03466bc351b9e2b5103bb27218324596
#
_entry.id   03466bc351b9e2b5103bb27218324596
#
_cell.length_a   1.000
_cell.length_b   1.000
_cell.length_c   1.000
_cell.angle_alpha   90.00
_cell.angle_beta   90.00
_cell.angle_gamma   90.00
#
_symmetry.space_group_name_H-M   'P 1'
#
loop_
_entity.id
_entity.type
_entity.pdbx_description
1 polymer ?
#
loop_
_entity_poly.entity_id
_entity_poly.type
_entity_poly.pdbx_seq_one_letter_code
_entity_poly.pdbx_strand_id
1 'polypeptide(L)'
;MKIPESVRIGGVEYGVEFVDYLSNGTSLAYGHISYDDSVIELSGTAGTSHQKRCLILWHEIIHGIVEHANMVVAESNEEEIVDTIAKGVYQVLQDNGARMFDLKGGESE
;
A
#
# COMPACT_ATOMS: atom_id res chain seq x y z
N MET A 1 -4.20 -11.96 1.53
CA MET A 1 -2.99 -11.42 2.15
C MET A 1 -3.33 -10.80 3.50
N LYS A 2 -2.34 -10.70 4.34
CA LYS A 2 -2.52 -10.15 5.65
C LYS A 2 -1.96 -8.73 5.67
N ILE A 3 -2.62 -7.82 6.37
CA ILE A 3 -2.14 -6.46 6.48
C ILE A 3 -1.15 -6.41 7.64
N PRO A 4 0.12 -6.08 7.37
CA PRO A 4 1.13 -6.07 8.43
C PRO A 4 1.01 -4.82 9.30
N GLU A 5 1.68 -4.84 10.45
CA GLU A 5 1.70 -3.68 11.33
C GLU A 5 2.65 -2.60 10.83
N SER A 6 3.60 -2.98 10.00
CA SER A 6 4.51 -2.01 9.40
C SER A 6 5.07 -2.57 8.11
N VAL A 7 5.52 -1.70 7.25
CA VAL A 7 6.19 -2.08 6.00
C VAL A 7 7.42 -1.20 5.84
N ARG A 8 8.44 -1.75 5.21
CA ARG A 8 9.68 -1.01 4.98
C ARG A 8 9.75 -0.61 3.54
N ILE A 9 9.89 0.68 3.28
CA ILE A 9 9.93 1.22 1.93
C ILE A 9 11.14 2.14 1.86
N GLY A 10 12.04 1.87 0.91
CA GLY A 10 13.23 2.69 0.75
C GLY A 10 14.09 2.72 2.00
N GLY A 11 14.08 1.68 2.80
CA GLY A 11 14.86 1.65 4.03
C GLY A 11 14.18 2.29 5.22
N VAL A 12 13.00 2.85 5.05
CA VAL A 12 12.28 3.53 6.14
C VAL A 12 11.11 2.66 6.56
N GLU A 13 10.96 2.49 7.86
CA GLU A 13 9.87 1.70 8.42
C GLU A 13 8.62 2.58 8.55
N TYR A 14 7.54 2.18 7.88
CA TYR A 14 6.27 2.87 7.96
C TYR A 14 5.30 2.04 8.79
N GLY A 15 4.74 2.64 9.85
CA GLY A 15 3.68 1.97 10.60
C GLY A 15 2.40 1.95 9.76
N VAL A 16 1.61 0.89 9.90
CA VAL A 16 0.34 0.79 9.21
C VAL A 16 -0.75 0.91 10.26
N GLU A 17 -1.60 1.91 10.13
CA GLU A 17 -2.63 2.20 11.13
C GLU A 17 -3.99 2.28 10.49
N PHE A 18 -5.02 1.93 11.25
CA PHE A 18 -6.39 2.09 10.81
C PHE A 18 -6.98 3.31 11.49
N VAL A 19 -7.66 4.14 10.72
CA VAL A 19 -8.29 5.35 11.24
C VAL A 19 -9.74 5.36 10.80
N ASP A 20 -10.60 5.98 11.61
CA ASP A 20 -12.02 6.00 11.28
C ASP A 20 -12.30 6.81 10.04
N TYR A 21 -11.57 7.88 9.85
CA TYR A 21 -11.64 8.68 8.64
C TYR A 21 -10.31 9.37 8.47
N LEU A 22 -10.03 9.77 7.25
CA LEU A 22 -8.78 10.44 6.97
C LEU A 22 -9.00 11.94 6.99
N SER A 23 -8.14 12.63 7.70
CA SER A 23 -8.32 14.05 7.94
C SER A 23 -7.65 14.92 6.91
N ASN A 24 -7.46 14.40 5.73
CA ASN A 24 -6.81 15.18 4.68
C ASN A 24 -7.80 16.10 3.95
N GLY A 25 -9.01 16.20 4.46
CA GLY A 25 -9.98 17.10 3.89
C GLY A 25 -10.84 16.52 2.80
N THR A 26 -10.64 15.29 2.41
CA THR A 26 -11.49 14.71 1.40
C THR A 26 -12.20 13.50 1.97
N SER A 27 -13.50 13.48 1.81
CA SER A 27 -14.31 12.39 2.31
C SER A 27 -14.12 11.11 1.50
N LEU A 28 -13.37 11.17 0.41
CA LEU A 28 -13.19 10.02 -0.46
C LEU A 28 -11.86 9.33 -0.27
N ALA A 29 -11.02 9.82 0.63
CA ALA A 29 -9.72 9.20 0.84
C ALA A 29 -9.89 7.96 1.70
N TYR A 30 -9.43 6.83 1.18
CA TYR A 30 -9.44 5.58 1.93
C TYR A 30 -8.07 5.22 2.46
N GLY A 31 -7.03 5.94 2.02
CA GLY A 31 -5.67 5.70 2.47
C GLY A 31 -4.82 6.94 2.33
N HIS A 32 -3.72 6.97 3.06
CA HIS A 32 -2.81 8.10 3.03
C HIS A 32 -1.43 7.65 3.51
N ILE A 33 -0.37 8.14 2.90
CA ILE A 33 0.98 7.90 3.38
C ILE A 33 1.58 9.24 3.80
N SER A 34 2.10 9.28 5.01
CA SER A 34 2.77 10.45 5.53
C SER A 34 4.26 10.17 5.56
N TYR A 35 5.02 10.89 4.77
CA TYR A 35 6.47 10.69 4.73
C TYR A 35 7.15 11.29 5.94
N ASP A 36 6.58 12.37 6.48
CA ASP A 36 7.15 13.02 7.66
C ASP A 36 6.96 12.17 8.90
N ASP A 37 5.82 11.52 9.03
CA ASP A 37 5.51 10.73 10.22
C ASP A 37 5.83 9.25 10.04
N SER A 38 6.18 8.85 8.84
CA SER A 38 6.49 7.46 8.50
C SER A 38 5.33 6.54 8.87
N VAL A 39 4.14 6.89 8.38
CA VAL A 39 2.96 6.09 8.68
C VAL A 39 2.08 6.01 7.43
N ILE A 40 1.45 4.85 7.27
CA ILE A 40 0.41 4.65 6.27
C ILE A 40 -0.89 4.47 7.03
N GLU A 41 -1.87 5.30 6.71
CA GLU A 41 -3.18 5.22 7.32
C GLU A 41 -4.17 4.60 6.35
N LEU A 42 -4.92 3.64 6.83
CA LEU A 42 -5.95 2.98 6.03
C LEU A 42 -7.29 3.21 6.70
N SER A 43 -8.33 3.32 5.88
CA SER A 43 -9.68 3.51 6.43
C SER A 43 -10.09 2.27 7.22
N GLY A 44 -10.45 2.49 8.48
CA GLY A 44 -11.03 1.46 9.33
C GLY A 44 -12.55 1.54 9.38
N THR A 45 -13.13 2.40 8.54
CA THR A 45 -14.58 2.62 8.57
C THR A 45 -15.32 1.34 8.25
N ALA A 46 -16.40 1.11 8.95
CA ALA A 46 -17.26 -0.03 8.70
C ALA A 46 -17.73 -0.01 7.26
N GLY A 47 -17.72 -1.15 6.63
CA GLY A 47 -18.06 -1.23 5.22
C GLY A 47 -16.87 -1.29 4.28
N THR A 48 -15.69 -0.95 4.76
CA THR A 48 -14.49 -1.12 3.94
C THR A 48 -14.02 -2.56 4.10
N SER A 49 -14.04 -3.31 3.01
CA SER A 49 -13.70 -4.72 3.08
C SER A 49 -12.20 -4.91 3.27
N HIS A 50 -11.83 -6.09 3.76
CA HIS A 50 -10.42 -6.44 3.90
C HIS A 50 -9.71 -6.39 2.55
N GLN A 51 -10.36 -6.89 1.51
CA GLN A 51 -9.79 -6.87 0.17
C GLN A 51 -9.51 -5.44 -0.29
N LYS A 52 -10.44 -4.54 -0.02
CA LYS A 52 -10.26 -3.15 -0.40
C LYS A 52 -9.12 -2.51 0.39
N ARG A 53 -9.00 -2.84 1.68
CA ARG A 53 -7.91 -2.33 2.51
C ARG A 53 -6.55 -2.81 2.00
N CYS A 54 -6.48 -4.07 1.56
CA CYS A 54 -5.23 -4.59 1.00
C CYS A 54 -4.85 -3.84 -0.27
N LEU A 55 -5.83 -3.58 -1.12
CA LEU A 55 -5.59 -2.84 -2.36
C LEU A 55 -5.12 -1.43 -2.06
N ILE A 56 -5.74 -0.78 -1.08
CA ILE A 56 -5.36 0.57 -0.69
C ILE A 56 -3.94 0.58 -0.11
N LEU A 57 -3.61 -0.43 0.68
CA LEU A 57 -2.26 -0.53 1.23
C LEU A 57 -1.23 -0.58 0.09
N TRP A 58 -1.47 -1.40 -0.93
CA TRP A 58 -0.56 -1.46 -2.07
C TRP A 58 -0.48 -0.14 -2.80
N HIS A 59 -1.61 0.57 -2.91
CA HIS A 59 -1.64 1.89 -3.53
C HIS A 59 -0.68 2.84 -2.79
N GLU A 60 -0.75 2.85 -1.47
CA GLU A 60 0.12 3.73 -0.69
C GLU A 60 1.58 3.26 -0.72
N ILE A 61 1.83 1.96 -0.73
CA ILE A 61 3.18 1.43 -0.85
C ILE A 61 3.81 1.88 -2.18
N ILE A 62 3.05 1.80 -3.26
CA ILE A 62 3.58 2.21 -4.58
C ILE A 62 3.90 3.70 -4.59
N HIS A 63 3.04 4.55 -3.98
CA HIS A 63 3.38 5.96 -3.81
C HIS A 63 4.70 6.11 -3.07
N GLY A 64 4.89 5.33 -2.01
CA GLY A 64 6.13 5.37 -1.23
C GLY A 64 7.34 4.97 -2.05
N ILE A 65 7.19 3.97 -2.90
CA ILE A 65 8.28 3.53 -3.77
C ILE A 65 8.67 4.65 -4.73
N VAL A 66 7.69 5.30 -5.33
CA VAL A 66 7.95 6.41 -6.25
C VAL A 66 8.68 7.54 -5.53
N GLU A 67 8.23 7.86 -4.32
CA GLU A 67 8.84 8.93 -3.53
C GLU A 67 10.30 8.59 -3.19
N HIS A 68 10.55 7.39 -2.69
CA HIS A 68 11.90 7.02 -2.26
C HIS A 68 12.84 6.79 -3.44
N ALA A 69 12.31 6.49 -4.61
CA ALA A 69 13.12 6.35 -5.80
C ALA A 69 13.44 7.67 -6.46
N ASN A 70 12.87 8.76 -5.95
CA ASN A 70 13.01 10.10 -6.54
C ASN A 70 12.59 10.11 -8.00
N MET A 71 11.59 9.34 -8.33
CA MET A 71 11.08 9.34 -9.69
C MET A 71 10.33 10.62 -9.96
N VAL A 72 10.59 11.21 -11.11
CA VAL A 72 9.86 12.40 -11.51
C VAL A 72 8.71 11.94 -12.38
N VAL A 73 7.51 11.98 -11.82
CA VAL A 73 6.29 11.62 -12.52
C VAL A 73 5.39 12.84 -12.46
N ALA A 74 4.79 13.22 -13.59
CA ALA A 74 3.87 14.34 -13.60
C ALA A 74 2.75 14.04 -12.59
N GLU A 75 2.48 15.01 -11.73
CA GLU A 75 1.52 14.82 -10.66
C GLU A 75 0.16 14.38 -11.17
N SER A 76 -0.23 14.90 -12.32
CA SER A 76 -1.51 14.55 -12.91
C SER A 76 -1.59 13.10 -13.34
N ASN A 77 -0.44 12.42 -13.52
CA ASN A 77 -0.42 11.04 -13.97
C ASN A 77 -0.08 10.05 -12.87
N GLU A 78 0.47 10.54 -11.77
CA GLU A 78 0.95 9.63 -10.74
C GLU A 78 -0.18 8.80 -10.14
N GLU A 79 -1.31 9.42 -9.85
CA GLU A 79 -2.43 8.69 -9.25
C GLU A 79 -2.91 7.56 -10.15
N GLU A 80 -3.01 7.81 -11.43
CA GLU A 80 -3.47 6.79 -12.36
C GLU A 80 -2.47 5.65 -12.49
N ILE A 81 -1.19 6.00 -12.58
CA ILE A 81 -0.12 5.02 -12.72
C ILE A 81 -0.05 4.17 -11.46
N VAL A 82 -0.07 4.81 -10.29
CA VAL A 82 0.01 4.12 -9.02
C VAL A 82 -1.18 3.19 -8.84
N ASP A 83 -2.38 3.69 -9.15
CA ASP A 83 -3.59 2.89 -9.00
C ASP A 83 -3.54 1.65 -9.89
N THR A 84 -3.10 1.81 -11.13
CA THR A 84 -3.02 0.71 -12.07
C THR A 84 -2.01 -0.34 -11.62
N ILE A 85 -0.84 0.11 -11.17
CA ILE A 85 0.20 -0.80 -10.70
C ILE A 85 -0.24 -1.52 -9.43
N ALA A 86 -0.86 -0.81 -8.50
CA ALA A 86 -1.31 -1.40 -7.25
C ALA A 86 -2.33 -2.51 -7.50
N LYS A 87 -3.27 -2.27 -8.40
CA LYS A 87 -4.25 -3.28 -8.75
C LYS A 87 -3.60 -4.49 -9.39
N GLY A 88 -2.63 -4.25 -10.25
CA GLY A 88 -1.91 -5.36 -10.89
C GLY A 88 -1.10 -6.17 -9.91
N VAL A 89 -0.38 -5.51 -9.00
CA VAL A 89 0.42 -6.21 -7.99
C VAL A 89 -0.50 -7.05 -7.09
N TYR A 90 -1.60 -6.45 -6.64
CA TYR A 90 -2.51 -7.17 -5.78
C TYR A 90 -3.09 -8.39 -6.47
N GLN A 91 -3.46 -8.26 -7.73
CA GLN A 91 -4.00 -9.38 -8.50
C GLN A 91 -2.98 -10.51 -8.62
N VAL A 92 -1.73 -10.16 -8.94
CA VAL A 92 -0.67 -11.16 -9.06
C VAL A 92 -0.47 -11.89 -7.74
N LEU A 93 -0.48 -11.15 -6.63
CA LEU A 93 -0.31 -11.78 -5.32
C LEU A 93 -1.49 -12.66 -4.96
N GLN A 94 -2.69 -12.24 -5.28
CA GLN A 94 -3.88 -13.06 -5.01
C GLN A 94 -3.81 -14.36 -5.77
N ASP A 95 -3.39 -14.32 -7.02
CA ASP A 95 -3.39 -15.51 -7.85
C ASP A 95 -2.18 -16.41 -7.63
N ASN A 96 -1.09 -15.87 -7.15
CA ASN A 96 0.18 -16.60 -7.12
C ASN A 96 0.92 -16.58 -5.79
N GLY A 97 0.33 -15.96 -4.77
CA GLY A 97 1.05 -15.74 -3.52
C GLY A 97 1.58 -17.02 -2.89
N ALA A 98 0.79 -18.09 -2.94
CA ALA A 98 1.22 -19.36 -2.36
C ALA A 98 2.42 -19.95 -3.07
N ARG A 99 2.58 -19.65 -4.34
CA ARG A 99 3.74 -20.14 -5.08
C ARG A 99 4.95 -19.26 -4.91
N MET A 100 4.73 -17.96 -4.71
CA MET A 100 5.81 -17.00 -4.69
C MET A 100 6.42 -16.81 -3.32
N PHE A 101 5.64 -17.04 -2.27
CA PHE A 101 6.09 -16.77 -0.92
C PHE A 101 6.02 -18.02 -0.07
N ASP A 102 6.98 -18.90 -0.29
CA ASP A 102 7.11 -20.08 0.53
C ASP A 102 7.95 -19.70 1.74
N LEU A 103 7.28 -19.43 2.82
CA LEU A 103 7.94 -18.96 4.02
C LEU A 103 8.58 -20.06 4.83
N LYS A 104 8.42 -21.34 4.38
CA LYS A 104 9.02 -22.39 5.09
C LYS A 104 10.35 -22.69 4.64
N GLY A 105 10.88 -22.15 3.95
CA GLY A 105 12.00 -22.55 3.63
C GLY A 105 12.61 -22.41 2.61
N GLY A 106 12.49 -21.98 2.35
CA GLY A 106 13.22 -21.82 1.64
C GLY A 106 13.83 -22.11 0.50
N GLU A 107 13.82 -22.23 -0.09
CA GLU A 107 14.33 -22.51 -0.99
C GLU A 107 14.77 -22.08 -1.84
N SER A 108 15.01 -22.02 -2.26
CA SER A 108 15.60 -21.83 -2.98
C SER A 108 15.39 -21.34 -4.14
N GLU A 109 15.63 -20.75 -4.64
CA GLU A 109 15.46 -20.35 -5.73
C GLU A 109 16.28 -20.46 -6.44
#